data_ec6581d323c66a1af059c6d84a338416
#
_entry.id   ec6581d323c66a1af059c6d84a338416
#
_cell.length_a   1.000
_cell.length_b   1.000
_cell.length_c   1.000
_cell.angle_alpha   90.00
_cell.angle_beta   90.00
_cell.angle_gamma   90.00
#
_symmetry.space_group_name_H-M   'P 1'
#
loop_
_entity.id
_entity.type
_entity.pdbx_description
1 polymer ?
#
loop_
_entity_poly.entity_id
_entity_poly.type
_entity_poly.pdbx_seq_one_letter_code
_entity_poly.pdbx_strand_id
1 'polypeptide(L)'
;MTGQAVGNRIKKLEESGVITAYSLIIDEMKLGLVFTAFVIIHMKTANHDSFIRFITDQNEVVEAHRISGEGCYHLTIKVSSQDQLNLFLNKLLDYGNYSLNLSIQKIKQSSTLSAALNK
;
A
#
# COMPACT_ATOMS: atom_id res chain seq x y z
N MET A 1 -3.50 11.56 0.44
CA MET A 1 -4.51 11.76 1.50
C MET A 1 -4.18 13.03 2.24
N THR A 2 -5.15 13.88 2.48
CA THR A 2 -4.93 15.10 3.26
C THR A 2 -4.85 14.77 4.73
N GLY A 3 -4.22 15.66 5.53
CA GLY A 3 -4.14 15.48 6.97
C GLY A 3 -5.52 15.47 7.62
N GLN A 4 -6.45 16.25 7.08
CA GLN A 4 -7.81 16.28 7.58
C GLN A 4 -8.55 14.95 7.35
N ALA A 5 -8.37 14.33 6.19
CA ALA A 5 -8.97 13.03 5.90
C ALA A 5 -8.42 11.95 6.85
N VAL A 6 -7.13 12.00 7.14
CA VAL A 6 -6.51 11.08 8.10
C VAL A 6 -7.10 11.29 9.48
N GLY A 7 -7.23 12.53 9.93
CA GLY A 7 -7.80 12.85 11.23
C GLY A 7 -9.23 12.35 11.40
N ASN A 8 -10.06 12.52 10.37
CA ASN A 8 -11.44 12.04 10.41
C ASN A 8 -11.51 10.52 10.48
N ARG A 9 -10.63 9.84 9.77
CA ARG A 9 -10.58 8.39 9.78
C ARG A 9 -10.12 7.86 11.13
N ILE A 10 -9.13 8.50 11.72
CA ILE A 10 -8.65 8.12 13.06
C ILE A 10 -9.77 8.26 14.09
N LYS A 11 -10.54 9.33 14.02
CA LYS A 11 -11.65 9.56 14.93
C LYS A 11 -12.69 8.44 14.86
N LYS A 12 -13.02 7.99 13.64
CA LYS A 12 -13.94 6.88 13.45
C LYS A 12 -13.39 5.58 14.00
N LEU A 13 -12.10 5.33 13.81
CA LEU A 13 -11.45 4.14 14.34
C LEU A 13 -11.38 4.14 15.86
N GLU A 14 -11.22 5.33 16.45
CA GLU A 14 -11.26 5.47 17.90
C GLU A 14 -12.59 4.99 18.47
N GLU A 15 -13.68 5.38 17.83
CA GLU A 15 -15.02 4.97 18.23
C GLU A 15 -15.22 3.46 18.10
N SER A 16 -14.54 2.83 17.14
CA SER A 16 -14.63 1.38 16.93
C SER A 16 -13.61 0.58 17.74
N GLY A 17 -12.73 1.23 18.49
CA GLY A 17 -11.74 0.55 19.30
C GLY A 17 -10.45 0.17 18.55
N VAL A 18 -10.27 0.63 17.32
CA VAL A 18 -9.09 0.28 16.49
C VAL A 18 -8.06 1.38 16.46
N ILE A 19 -8.37 2.53 17.07
CA ILE A 19 -7.59 3.76 16.97
C ILE A 19 -6.11 3.56 17.33
N THR A 20 -5.82 2.78 18.37
CA THR A 20 -4.46 2.67 18.89
C THR A 20 -3.49 2.12 17.84
N ALA A 21 -3.87 1.07 17.12
CA ALA A 21 -3.02 0.49 16.10
C ALA A 21 -2.80 1.47 14.94
N TYR A 22 -3.86 2.16 14.52
CA TYR A 22 -3.77 3.12 13.43
C TYR A 22 -2.90 4.31 13.83
N SER A 23 -3.07 4.82 15.05
CA SER A 23 -2.27 5.92 15.57
C SER A 23 -0.80 5.55 15.64
N LEU A 24 -0.48 4.34 16.07
CA LEU A 24 0.89 3.87 16.14
C LEU A 24 1.54 3.87 14.76
N ILE A 25 0.83 3.42 13.72
CA ILE A 25 1.36 3.42 12.37
C ILE A 25 1.71 4.85 11.93
N ILE A 26 0.81 5.79 12.16
CA ILE A 26 1.05 7.19 11.78
C ILE A 26 2.25 7.76 12.53
N ASP A 27 2.33 7.52 13.84
CA ASP A 27 3.44 8.02 14.66
C ASP A 27 4.76 7.41 14.25
N GLU A 28 4.77 6.12 13.96
CA GLU A 28 5.99 5.42 13.56
C GLU A 28 6.46 5.85 12.17
N MET A 29 5.54 6.20 11.27
CA MET A 29 5.91 6.78 9.98
C MET A 29 6.64 8.11 10.17
N LYS A 30 6.25 8.90 11.17
CA LYS A 30 6.94 10.16 11.50
C LYS A 30 8.36 9.91 12.02
N LEU A 31 8.62 8.73 12.57
CA LEU A 31 9.94 8.33 13.02
C LEU A 31 10.79 7.73 11.90
N GLY A 32 10.26 7.66 10.68
CA GLY A 32 10.99 7.14 9.55
C GLY A 32 11.01 5.63 9.44
N LEU A 33 10.14 4.94 10.17
CA LEU A 33 10.03 3.49 10.08
C LEU A 33 9.27 3.09 8.83
N VAL A 34 9.61 1.90 8.29
CA VAL A 34 9.01 1.42 7.05
C VAL A 34 7.69 0.73 7.32
N PHE A 35 6.69 1.08 6.52
CA PHE A 35 5.36 0.50 6.63
C PHE A 35 4.91 -0.10 5.32
N THR A 36 4.02 -1.07 5.43
CA THR A 36 3.49 -1.78 4.27
C THR A 36 2.11 -1.26 3.92
N ALA A 37 1.88 -0.99 2.64
CA ALA A 37 0.58 -0.63 2.12
C ALA A 37 0.22 -1.57 0.97
N PHE A 38 -1.08 -1.86 0.86
CA PHE A 38 -1.60 -2.69 -0.22
C PHE A 38 -2.45 -1.81 -1.11
N VAL A 39 -2.16 -1.85 -2.41
CA VAL A 39 -2.84 -1.02 -3.39
C VAL A 39 -3.41 -1.91 -4.47
N ILE A 40 -4.70 -1.75 -4.75
CA ILE A 40 -5.31 -2.39 -5.91
C ILE A 40 -5.58 -1.27 -6.91
N ILE A 41 -5.02 -1.38 -8.10
CA ILE A 41 -5.26 -0.40 -9.15
C ILE A 41 -6.11 -1.01 -10.25
N HIS A 42 -7.14 -0.24 -10.65
CA HIS A 42 -8.01 -0.58 -11.78
C HIS A 42 -7.59 0.29 -12.96
N MET A 43 -7.00 -0.34 -13.97
CA MET A 43 -6.48 0.38 -15.11
C MET A 43 -7.59 1.09 -15.88
N LYS A 44 -7.38 2.36 -16.21
CA LYS A 44 -8.30 3.11 -17.05
C LYS A 44 -7.80 3.23 -18.49
N THR A 45 -6.66 2.62 -18.79
CA THR A 45 -6.10 2.56 -20.14
C THR A 45 -5.74 1.12 -20.47
N ALA A 46 -5.58 0.83 -21.76
CA ALA A 46 -5.18 -0.49 -22.22
C ALA A 46 -3.64 -0.64 -22.27
N ASN A 47 -2.90 0.40 -21.93
CA ASN A 47 -1.44 0.39 -22.03
C ASN A 47 -0.79 -0.24 -20.80
N HIS A 48 -0.94 -1.56 -20.70
CA HIS A 48 -0.39 -2.31 -19.58
C HIS A 48 1.14 -2.32 -19.58
N ASP A 49 1.76 -2.32 -20.75
CA ASP A 49 3.23 -2.36 -20.83
C ASP A 49 3.86 -1.13 -20.21
N SER A 50 3.27 0.04 -20.46
CA SER A 50 3.75 1.29 -19.85
C SER A 50 3.61 1.24 -18.33
N PHE A 51 2.50 0.72 -17.83
CA PHE A 51 2.27 0.61 -16.41
C PHE A 51 3.26 -0.36 -15.77
N ILE A 52 3.49 -1.51 -16.40
CA ILE A 52 4.43 -2.51 -15.87
C ILE A 52 5.84 -1.92 -15.79
N ARG A 53 6.28 -1.16 -16.80
CA ARG A 53 7.58 -0.50 -16.76
C ARG A 53 7.64 0.51 -15.62
N PHE A 54 6.59 1.30 -15.45
CA PHE A 54 6.53 2.27 -14.36
C PHE A 54 6.68 1.58 -13.00
N ILE A 55 5.90 0.53 -12.76
CA ILE A 55 5.93 -0.19 -11.49
C ILE A 55 7.29 -0.83 -11.24
N THR A 56 7.90 -1.40 -12.27
CA THR A 56 9.21 -2.05 -12.16
C THR A 56 10.28 -1.06 -11.71
N ASP A 57 10.15 0.22 -12.09
CA ASP A 57 11.12 1.25 -11.75
C ASP A 57 10.87 1.91 -10.40
N GLN A 58 9.75 1.61 -9.73
CA GLN A 58 9.44 2.21 -8.43
C GLN A 58 10.01 1.37 -7.29
N ASN A 59 10.97 1.93 -6.56
CA ASN A 59 11.65 1.21 -5.47
C ASN A 59 10.72 0.85 -4.31
N GLU A 60 9.68 1.64 -4.09
CA GLU A 60 8.73 1.38 -3.01
C GLU A 60 7.83 0.17 -3.30
N VAL A 61 7.71 -0.25 -4.55
CA VAL A 61 6.93 -1.44 -4.91
C VAL A 61 7.80 -2.66 -4.70
N VAL A 62 7.46 -3.45 -3.69
CA VAL A 62 8.23 -4.65 -3.36
C VAL A 62 7.64 -5.90 -3.98
N GLU A 63 6.37 -5.85 -4.33
CA GLU A 63 5.70 -6.97 -4.99
C GLU A 63 4.53 -6.45 -5.81
N ALA A 64 4.32 -7.01 -6.98
CA ALA A 64 3.22 -6.61 -7.85
C ALA A 64 2.68 -7.83 -8.56
N HIS A 65 1.36 -7.99 -8.58
CA HIS A 65 0.68 -9.07 -9.27
C HIS A 65 -0.38 -8.50 -10.18
N ARG A 66 -0.48 -9.08 -11.38
CA ARG A 66 -1.67 -8.89 -12.19
C ARG A 66 -2.69 -9.90 -11.70
N ILE A 67 -3.83 -9.41 -11.24
CA ILE A 67 -4.85 -10.27 -10.66
C ILE A 67 -5.99 -10.47 -11.65
N SER A 68 -6.77 -11.52 -11.42
CA SER A 68 -7.97 -11.77 -12.23
C SER A 68 -8.97 -10.64 -12.00
N GLY A 69 -9.73 -10.31 -13.06
CA GLY A 69 -10.68 -9.24 -13.02
C GLY A 69 -10.46 -8.28 -14.18
N GLU A 70 -10.95 -7.06 -14.06
CA GLU A 70 -11.02 -6.10 -15.15
C GLU A 70 -9.74 -5.26 -15.29
N GLY A 71 -8.61 -5.93 -15.55
CA GLY A 71 -7.35 -5.23 -15.75
C GLY A 71 -6.78 -4.66 -14.47
N CYS A 72 -6.88 -5.41 -13.39
CA CYS A 72 -6.45 -4.97 -12.07
C CYS A 72 -5.05 -5.48 -11.74
N TYR A 73 -4.36 -4.69 -10.92
CA TYR A 73 -3.07 -5.08 -10.33
C TYR A 73 -3.14 -4.93 -8.83
N HIS A 74 -2.50 -5.84 -8.12
CA HIS A 74 -2.33 -5.77 -6.67
C HIS A 74 -0.88 -5.49 -6.37
N LEU A 75 -0.63 -4.38 -5.68
CA LEU A 75 0.73 -3.93 -5.36
C LEU A 75 0.93 -3.98 -3.85
N THR A 76 2.10 -4.46 -3.45
CA THR A 76 2.57 -4.32 -2.08
C THR A 76 3.67 -3.29 -2.10
N ILE A 77 3.50 -2.21 -1.35
CA ILE A 77 4.48 -1.13 -1.32
C ILE A 77 4.98 -0.92 0.11
N LYS A 78 6.22 -0.45 0.21
CA LYS A 78 6.82 -0.10 1.49
C LYS A 78 7.27 1.33 1.44
N VAL A 79 6.85 2.11 2.42
CA VAL A 79 7.14 3.53 2.52
C VAL A 79 7.55 3.88 3.93
N SER A 80 8.38 4.91 4.07
CA SER A 80 8.83 5.38 5.37
C SER A 80 8.24 6.74 5.75
N SER A 81 7.43 7.31 4.87
CA SER A 81 6.76 8.58 5.15
C SER A 81 5.46 8.69 4.38
N GLN A 82 4.57 9.53 4.90
CA GLN A 82 3.32 9.83 4.24
C GLN A 82 3.55 10.57 2.92
N ASP A 83 4.56 11.43 2.87
CA ASP A 83 4.90 12.14 1.65
C ASP A 83 5.32 11.19 0.53
N GLN A 84 6.14 10.20 0.87
CA GLN A 84 6.55 9.18 -0.09
C GLN A 84 5.34 8.42 -0.63
N LEU A 85 4.43 8.06 0.25
CA LEU A 85 3.20 7.36 -0.14
C LEU A 85 2.35 8.23 -1.08
N ASN A 86 2.16 9.50 -0.71
CA ASN A 86 1.35 10.41 -1.51
C ASN A 86 1.94 10.64 -2.89
N LEU A 87 3.25 10.77 -2.99
CA LEU A 87 3.91 10.93 -4.29
C LEU A 87 3.67 9.72 -5.18
N PHE A 88 3.79 8.53 -4.61
CA PHE A 88 3.54 7.30 -5.36
C PHE A 88 2.08 7.21 -5.83
N LEU A 89 1.15 7.47 -4.93
CA LEU A 89 -0.29 7.39 -5.24
C LEU A 89 -0.69 8.40 -6.32
N ASN A 90 -0.09 9.60 -6.30
CA ASN A 90 -0.35 10.59 -7.32
C ASN A 90 0.09 10.12 -8.71
N LYS A 91 1.23 9.42 -8.77
CA LYS A 91 1.71 8.84 -10.03
C LYS A 91 0.78 7.75 -10.54
N LEU A 92 0.19 6.97 -9.63
CA LEU A 92 -0.75 5.92 -10.01
C LEU A 92 -1.99 6.45 -10.71
N LEU A 93 -2.41 7.65 -10.38
CA LEU A 93 -3.61 8.24 -10.96
C LEU A 93 -3.50 8.43 -12.48
N ASP A 94 -2.29 8.50 -13.01
CA ASP A 94 -2.08 8.57 -14.45
C ASP A 94 -2.48 7.27 -15.16
N TYR A 95 -2.55 6.17 -14.43
CA TYR A 95 -2.82 4.86 -15.00
C TYR A 95 -4.19 4.32 -14.69
N GLY A 96 -4.75 4.68 -13.54
CA GLY A 96 -6.05 4.18 -13.15
C GLY A 96 -6.49 4.67 -11.79
N ASN A 97 -7.63 4.17 -11.36
CA ASN A 97 -8.14 4.41 -10.02
C ASN A 97 -7.60 3.34 -9.09
N TYR A 98 -7.39 3.70 -7.83
CA TYR A 98 -6.83 2.76 -6.87
C TYR A 98 -7.61 2.71 -5.57
N SER A 99 -7.45 1.59 -4.86
CA SER A 99 -7.87 1.43 -3.47
C SER A 99 -6.63 1.20 -2.63
N LEU A 100 -6.54 1.85 -1.48
CA LEU A 100 -5.39 1.78 -0.59
C LEU A 100 -5.79 1.22 0.76
N ASN A 101 -5.01 0.26 1.24
CA ASN A 101 -5.13 -0.24 2.59
C ASN A 101 -3.75 -0.26 3.24
N LEU A 102 -3.65 0.30 4.44
CA LEU A 102 -2.41 0.23 5.22
C LEU A 102 -2.45 -1.03 6.08
N SER A 103 -1.32 -1.74 6.13
CA SER A 103 -1.18 -2.85 7.06
C SER A 103 -1.05 -2.30 8.48
N ILE A 104 -2.02 -2.57 9.32
CA ILE A 104 -1.99 -2.11 10.71
C ILE A 104 -1.38 -3.13 11.65
N GLN A 105 -1.30 -4.38 11.21
CA GLN A 105 -0.73 -5.44 12.02
C GLN A 105 -0.38 -6.63 11.14
N LYS A 106 0.86 -7.09 11.23
CA LYS A 106 1.24 -8.35 10.58
C LYS A 106 0.91 -9.49 11.53
N ILE A 107 -0.02 -10.34 11.13
CA ILE A 107 -0.47 -11.44 11.99
C ILE A 107 0.48 -12.62 11.92
N LYS A 108 1.05 -12.88 10.74
CA LYS A 108 1.90 -14.05 10.55
C LYS A 108 2.90 -13.78 9.44
N GLN A 109 4.10 -14.25 9.64
CA GLN A 109 5.12 -14.30 8.60
C GLN A 109 5.72 -15.70 8.60
N SER A 110 5.74 -16.32 7.43
CA SER A 110 6.10 -17.72 7.31
C SER A 110 7.54 -17.87 6.79
N SER A 111 8.51 -17.42 7.56
CA SER A 111 9.92 -17.55 7.17
C SER A 111 10.34 -19.00 7.11
N THR A 112 9.87 -19.82 8.06
CA THR A 112 10.15 -21.25 8.08
C THR A 112 9.53 -21.96 6.90
N LEU A 113 8.36 -21.51 6.49
CA LEU A 113 7.69 -22.06 5.32
C LEU A 113 8.49 -21.80 4.06
N SER A 114 9.10 -20.64 3.96
CA SER A 114 9.98 -20.32 2.85
C SER A 114 11.02 -21.39 2.65
N ALA A 115 11.69 -21.78 3.71
CA ALA A 115 12.69 -22.84 3.66
C ALA A 115 12.04 -24.18 3.33
N ALA A 116 10.89 -24.47 3.87
CA ALA A 116 10.19 -25.73 3.62
C ALA A 116 9.70 -25.84 2.19
N LEU A 117 9.23 -24.75 1.62
CA LEU A 117 8.72 -24.75 0.25
C LEU A 117 9.82 -24.84 -0.80
N ASN A 118 11.03 -24.58 -0.41
CA ASN A 118 12.16 -24.68 -1.30
C ASN A 118 12.69 -26.11 -1.46
N LYS A 119 12.00 -27.02 -0.87
CA LYS A 119 12.31 -28.44 -1.01
C LYS A 119 11.87 -28.98 -2.35
#